data_53fd7b40a32d2f0da2b9a7b123de1603
#
_entry.id   53fd7b40a32d2f0da2b9a7b123de1603
#
_cell.length_a   1.000
_cell.length_b   1.000
_cell.length_c   1.000
_cell.angle_alpha   90.00
_cell.angle_beta   90.00
_cell.angle_gamma   90.00
#
_symmetry.space_group_name_H-M   'P 1'
#
loop_
_entity.id
_entity.type
_entity.pdbx_description
1 polymer ?
#
loop_
_entity_poly.entity_id
_entity_poly.type
_entity_poly.pdbx_seq_one_letter_code
_entity_poly.pdbx_strand_id
1 'polypeptide(L)'
;RLVGSEMCIRDRFYNSGDTYSSGVADAFAEQAKESKLDIVDTETFKDDSSTSFTNQLTKAKEAGATLIFAPIYYTPASVLLKNAKDMGYDMTLMGTDGMDGLLSVEGFDTSLAEGVLLMTPFSADDEKNADFVKAYKDAYDETPNQFAADAYDCVHAIVEAIDKAGIDITADGADIAGDLAKAMRKIKIEGLTGELTWNDEGQVEKPATAYVIQDGKYIAA
;
A
#
# COMPACT_ATOMS: atom_id res chain seq x y z
N ARG A 1 14.87 4.49 -14.82
CA ARG A 1 16.29 4.43 -14.39
C ARG A 1 16.46 5.36 -13.19
N LEU A 2 16.11 4.87 -11.99
CA LEU A 2 16.44 5.52 -10.72
C LEU A 2 17.92 5.31 -10.38
N VAL A 3 18.81 5.74 -11.27
CA VAL A 3 20.25 5.68 -11.05
C VAL A 3 20.86 6.98 -11.52
N GLY A 4 20.72 8.00 -10.72
CA GLY A 4 21.70 9.05 -10.60
C GLY A 4 22.60 8.68 -9.43
N SER A 5 23.90 8.73 -9.63
CA SER A 5 24.96 8.30 -8.73
C SER A 5 25.20 9.23 -7.53
N GLU A 6 24.14 9.73 -6.89
CA GLU A 6 24.23 10.34 -5.57
C GLU A 6 23.36 9.52 -4.66
N MET A 7 23.96 8.92 -3.63
CA MET A 7 23.28 8.13 -2.62
C MET A 7 22.12 8.95 -2.06
N CYS A 8 20.88 8.57 -2.45
CA CYS A 8 19.70 9.15 -1.82
C CYS A 8 19.76 8.80 -0.33
N ILE A 9 19.96 9.80 0.50
CA ILE A 9 19.95 9.69 1.94
C ILE A 9 18.49 9.48 2.36
N ARG A 10 18.22 8.42 3.09
CA ARG A 10 16.86 7.92 3.35
C ARG A 10 16.51 8.01 4.83
N ASP A 11 15.29 8.46 5.09
CA ASP A 11 14.62 8.28 6.37
C ASP A 11 13.60 7.13 6.28
N ARG A 12 13.40 6.45 7.41
CA ARG A 12 12.35 5.44 7.61
C ARG A 12 11.32 6.00 8.58
N PHE A 13 10.11 6.24 8.08
CA PHE A 13 9.02 6.82 8.84
C PHE A 13 7.83 5.86 8.93
N TYR A 14 7.42 5.41 10.12
CA TYR A 14 6.38 4.40 10.23
C TYR A 14 5.54 4.49 11.51
N ASN A 15 4.35 3.87 11.48
CA ASN A 15 3.51 3.70 12.66
C ASN A 15 4.01 2.49 13.48
N SER A 16 4.64 2.76 14.64
CA SER A 16 5.14 1.71 15.53
C SER A 16 4.05 1.03 16.36
N GLY A 17 2.82 1.49 16.30
CA GLY A 17 1.63 0.88 16.91
C GLY A 17 0.88 -0.07 15.97
N ASP A 18 1.23 -0.09 14.69
CA ASP A 18 0.59 -0.91 13.66
C ASP A 18 1.51 -2.03 13.16
N THR A 19 0.99 -3.25 13.10
CA THR A 19 1.75 -4.44 12.71
C THR A 19 2.16 -4.41 11.22
N TYR A 20 1.29 -3.92 10.35
CA TYR A 20 1.60 -3.75 8.93
C TYR A 20 2.74 -2.76 8.76
N SER A 21 2.58 -1.55 9.27
CA SER A 21 3.56 -0.47 9.10
C SER A 21 4.93 -0.83 9.69
N SER A 22 4.98 -1.38 10.90
CA SER A 22 6.22 -1.81 11.54
C SER A 22 6.87 -2.99 10.82
N GLY A 23 6.09 -4.00 10.41
CA GLY A 23 6.60 -5.18 9.71
C GLY A 23 7.24 -4.83 8.35
N VAL A 24 6.59 -3.98 7.56
CA VAL A 24 7.15 -3.51 6.28
C VAL A 24 8.38 -2.62 6.50
N ALA A 25 8.36 -1.74 7.52
CA ALA A 25 9.51 -0.91 7.87
C ALA A 25 10.74 -1.76 8.28
N ASP A 26 10.53 -2.86 8.99
CA ASP A 26 11.61 -3.76 9.40
C ASP A 26 12.16 -4.55 8.20
N ALA A 27 11.30 -5.08 7.33
CA ALA A 27 11.72 -5.74 6.10
C ALA A 27 12.52 -4.80 5.18
N PHE A 28 12.09 -3.54 5.07
CA PHE A 28 12.86 -2.52 4.35
C PHE A 28 14.24 -2.30 4.96
N ALA A 29 14.34 -2.22 6.29
CA ALA A 29 15.62 -2.01 6.97
C ALA A 29 16.59 -3.19 6.78
N GLU A 30 16.09 -4.43 6.74
CA GLU A 30 16.89 -5.62 6.43
C GLU A 30 17.40 -5.58 4.99
N GLN A 31 16.50 -5.32 4.03
CA GLN A 31 16.86 -5.21 2.62
C GLN A 31 17.82 -4.05 2.35
N ALA A 32 17.65 -2.92 3.06
CA ALA A 32 18.56 -1.78 2.97
C ALA A 32 19.99 -2.16 3.35
N LYS A 33 20.18 -2.96 4.42
CA LYS A 33 21.50 -3.46 4.82
C LYS A 33 22.14 -4.35 3.74
N GLU A 34 21.37 -5.28 3.18
CA GLU A 34 21.83 -6.16 2.10
C GLU A 34 22.22 -5.38 0.84
N SER A 35 21.42 -4.37 0.52
CA SER A 35 21.60 -3.50 -0.66
C SER A 35 22.61 -2.36 -0.43
N LYS A 36 23.18 -2.26 0.79
CA LYS A 36 24.09 -1.18 1.19
C LYS A 36 23.48 0.22 0.98
N LEU A 37 22.22 0.34 1.33
CA LEU A 37 21.50 1.61 1.34
C LEU A 37 21.60 2.24 2.72
N ASP A 38 22.00 3.51 2.79
CA ASP A 38 22.08 4.22 4.06
C ASP A 38 20.70 4.69 4.51
N ILE A 39 20.29 4.27 5.71
CA ILE A 39 19.16 4.85 6.46
C ILE A 39 19.80 5.78 7.50
N VAL A 40 19.57 7.06 7.36
CA VAL A 40 20.24 8.08 8.20
C VAL A 40 19.42 8.49 9.41
N ASP A 41 18.09 8.28 9.34
CA ASP A 41 17.17 8.57 10.43
C ASP A 41 16.04 7.53 10.46
N THR A 42 15.38 7.43 11.61
CA THR A 42 14.21 6.58 11.81
C THR A 42 13.25 7.27 12.75
N GLU A 43 12.13 7.71 12.21
CA GLU A 43 11.10 8.38 12.96
C GLU A 43 9.81 7.56 13.03
N THR A 44 9.10 7.69 14.13
CA THR A 44 7.88 6.91 14.37
C THR A 44 6.74 7.76 14.91
N PHE A 45 5.54 7.22 14.74
CA PHE A 45 4.33 7.66 15.41
C PHE A 45 3.51 6.44 15.86
N LYS A 46 2.38 6.63 16.53
CA LYS A 46 1.59 5.52 17.10
C LYS A 46 0.10 5.58 16.78
N ASP A 47 -0.36 6.69 16.22
CA ASP A 47 -1.78 6.94 16.03
C ASP A 47 -2.02 7.56 14.65
N ASP A 48 -2.74 6.85 13.79
CA ASP A 48 -3.08 7.30 12.43
C ASP A 48 -3.97 8.55 12.42
N SER A 49 -4.57 8.91 13.55
CA SER A 49 -5.26 10.19 13.74
C SER A 49 -4.33 11.37 14.05
N SER A 50 -3.02 11.16 14.05
CA SER A 50 -2.03 12.23 14.26
C SER A 50 -2.21 13.35 13.23
N THR A 51 -2.27 14.58 13.72
CA THR A 51 -2.53 15.76 12.89
C THR A 51 -1.26 16.55 12.56
N SER A 52 -0.10 16.11 13.05
CA SER A 52 1.19 16.76 12.78
C SER A 52 2.37 15.80 12.92
N PHE A 53 3.28 15.86 11.95
CA PHE A 53 4.56 15.18 11.91
C PHE A 53 5.76 16.14 11.80
N THR A 54 5.54 17.40 12.15
CA THR A 54 6.56 18.47 12.02
C THR A 54 7.86 18.15 12.76
N ASN A 55 7.77 17.54 13.95
CA ASN A 55 8.96 17.20 14.73
C ASN A 55 9.80 16.11 14.05
N GLN A 56 9.14 15.06 13.53
CA GLN A 56 9.80 13.97 12.83
C GLN A 56 10.42 14.46 11.51
N LEU A 57 9.67 15.24 10.73
CA LEU A 57 10.16 15.83 9.49
C LEU A 57 11.33 16.81 9.74
N THR A 58 11.36 17.51 10.88
CA THR A 58 12.50 18.37 11.25
C THR A 58 13.77 17.53 11.40
N LYS A 59 13.70 16.42 12.11
CA LYS A 59 14.86 15.54 12.31
C LYS A 59 15.32 14.90 10.99
N ALA A 60 14.39 14.37 10.18
CA ALA A 60 14.71 13.83 8.86
C ALA A 60 15.42 14.87 7.98
N LYS A 61 14.93 16.13 7.98
CA LYS A 61 15.53 17.23 7.25
C LYS A 61 16.92 17.60 7.77
N GLU A 62 17.10 17.64 9.08
CA GLU A 62 18.40 17.91 9.73
C GLU A 62 19.41 16.79 9.48
N ALA A 63 18.94 15.54 9.40
CA ALA A 63 19.75 14.39 8.98
C ALA A 63 20.11 14.41 7.50
N GLY A 64 19.51 15.30 6.71
CA GLY A 64 19.76 15.46 5.28
C GLY A 64 19.03 14.43 4.41
N ALA A 65 17.97 13.80 4.91
CA ALA A 65 17.20 12.85 4.11
C ALA A 65 16.55 13.55 2.92
N THR A 66 16.67 12.93 1.76
CA THR A 66 16.05 13.40 0.51
C THR A 66 14.93 12.48 0.03
N LEU A 67 14.85 11.29 0.62
CA LEU A 67 13.77 10.33 0.43
C LEU A 67 13.28 9.86 1.79
N ILE A 68 11.97 9.85 1.98
CA ILE A 68 11.30 9.25 3.13
C ILE A 68 10.59 7.98 2.65
N PHE A 69 11.02 6.81 3.17
CA PHE A 69 10.27 5.57 3.02
C PHE A 69 9.24 5.47 4.14
N ALA A 70 7.97 5.47 3.78
CA ALA A 70 6.88 5.51 4.72
C ALA A 70 5.80 4.45 4.39
N PRO A 71 5.90 3.24 4.95
CA PRO A 71 4.86 2.22 4.84
C PRO A 71 3.70 2.56 5.80
N ILE A 72 2.92 3.54 5.43
CA ILE A 72 1.81 4.09 6.22
C ILE A 72 0.55 4.19 5.38
N TYR A 73 -0.60 4.39 6.02
CA TYR A 73 -1.85 4.57 5.30
C TYR A 73 -2.00 5.98 4.71
N TYR A 74 -2.94 6.13 3.77
CA TYR A 74 -3.15 7.35 3.00
C TYR A 74 -3.49 8.58 3.86
N THR A 75 -4.22 8.41 4.99
CA THR A 75 -4.57 9.54 5.87
C THR A 75 -3.33 10.16 6.51
N PRO A 76 -2.47 9.44 7.26
CA PRO A 76 -1.22 10.01 7.77
C PRO A 76 -0.26 10.46 6.66
N ALA A 77 -0.26 9.81 5.49
CA ALA A 77 0.55 10.25 4.34
C ALA A 77 0.14 11.66 3.87
N SER A 78 -1.16 11.96 3.81
CA SER A 78 -1.66 13.29 3.45
C SER A 78 -1.20 14.38 4.43
N VAL A 79 -1.21 14.07 5.74
CA VAL A 79 -0.71 14.97 6.80
C VAL A 79 0.79 15.19 6.66
N LEU A 80 1.56 14.13 6.39
CA LEU A 80 3.00 14.19 6.21
C LEU A 80 3.37 15.11 5.04
N LEU A 81 2.74 14.94 3.88
CA LEU A 81 2.98 15.76 2.69
C LEU A 81 2.63 17.21 2.93
N LYS A 82 1.48 17.48 3.60
CA LYS A 82 1.10 18.84 3.97
C LYS A 82 2.13 19.49 4.89
N ASN A 83 2.59 18.79 5.92
CA ASN A 83 3.59 19.32 6.84
C ASN A 83 4.94 19.55 6.15
N ALA A 84 5.38 18.64 5.26
CA ALA A 84 6.60 18.83 4.48
C ALA A 84 6.53 20.11 3.63
N LYS A 85 5.39 20.34 2.96
CA LYS A 85 5.13 21.56 2.19
C LYS A 85 5.19 22.81 3.06
N ASP A 86 4.49 22.81 4.20
CA ASP A 86 4.43 23.96 5.12
C ASP A 86 5.83 24.30 5.68
N MET A 87 6.72 23.30 5.83
CA MET A 87 8.12 23.46 6.27
C MET A 87 9.09 23.80 5.13
N GLY A 88 8.65 23.86 3.89
CA GLY A 88 9.53 23.98 2.73
C GLY A 88 10.58 22.85 2.68
N TYR A 89 10.15 21.62 2.95
CA TYR A 89 10.98 20.43 2.89
C TYR A 89 10.69 19.69 1.59
N ASP A 90 11.59 19.86 0.63
CA ASP A 90 11.55 19.16 -0.66
C ASP A 90 12.18 17.78 -0.50
N MET A 91 11.33 16.76 -0.52
CA MET A 91 11.73 15.35 -0.37
C MET A 91 10.87 14.46 -1.25
N THR A 92 11.40 13.31 -1.64
CA THR A 92 10.62 12.25 -2.29
C THR A 92 9.95 11.38 -1.23
N LEU A 93 8.64 11.23 -1.29
CA LEU A 93 7.91 10.27 -0.46
C LEU A 93 7.77 8.95 -1.25
N MET A 94 8.15 7.86 -0.62
CA MET A 94 7.96 6.51 -1.14
C MET A 94 7.18 5.68 -0.13
N GLY A 95 6.05 5.17 -0.54
CA GLY A 95 5.20 4.31 0.27
C GLY A 95 4.96 2.95 -0.33
N THR A 96 4.04 2.25 0.29
CA THR A 96 3.56 0.95 -0.12
C THR A 96 2.05 1.01 -0.35
N ASP A 97 1.43 -0.13 -0.46
CA ASP A 97 0.01 -0.31 -0.76
C ASP A 97 -0.94 0.47 0.19
N GLY A 98 -0.56 0.63 1.46
CA GLY A 98 -1.34 1.43 2.42
C GLY A 98 -1.60 2.87 2.00
N MET A 99 -0.76 3.43 1.11
CA MET A 99 -0.96 4.79 0.59
C MET A 99 -2.00 4.88 -0.54
N ASP A 100 -2.47 3.76 -1.08
CA ASP A 100 -3.51 3.81 -2.11
C ASP A 100 -4.82 4.37 -1.52
N GLY A 101 -5.37 5.38 -2.18
CA GLY A 101 -6.45 6.24 -1.66
C GLY A 101 -6.00 7.66 -1.31
N LEU A 102 -4.70 7.96 -1.35
CA LEU A 102 -4.16 9.29 -1.03
C LEU A 102 -4.84 10.41 -1.83
N LEU A 103 -5.10 10.19 -3.12
CA LEU A 103 -5.75 11.16 -4.00
C LEU A 103 -7.24 11.37 -3.70
N SER A 104 -7.85 10.51 -2.88
CA SER A 104 -9.26 10.57 -2.50
C SER A 104 -9.48 11.07 -1.07
N VAL A 105 -8.43 11.48 -0.35
CA VAL A 105 -8.56 12.01 1.00
C VAL A 105 -9.31 13.33 0.98
N GLU A 106 -10.38 13.42 1.76
CA GLU A 106 -11.22 14.62 1.83
C GLU A 106 -10.41 15.85 2.27
N GLY A 107 -10.50 16.92 1.49
CA GLY A 107 -9.81 18.19 1.77
C GLY A 107 -8.29 18.17 1.54
N PHE A 108 -7.73 17.09 0.99
CA PHE A 108 -6.32 17.02 0.63
C PHE A 108 -6.06 17.71 -0.72
N ASP A 109 -5.04 18.56 -0.76
CA ASP A 109 -4.54 19.15 -2.01
C ASP A 109 -3.72 18.09 -2.77
N THR A 110 -4.32 17.48 -3.78
CA THR A 110 -3.69 16.39 -4.55
C THR A 110 -2.43 16.81 -5.30
N SER A 111 -2.20 18.13 -5.51
CA SER A 111 -0.95 18.61 -6.09
C SER A 111 0.28 18.34 -5.19
N LEU A 112 0.06 18.11 -3.90
CA LEU A 112 1.12 17.73 -2.96
C LEU A 112 1.59 16.28 -3.13
N ALA A 113 0.80 15.47 -3.82
CA ALA A 113 1.15 14.07 -4.10
C ALA A 113 1.98 13.92 -5.39
N GLU A 114 2.25 14.99 -6.13
CA GLU A 114 3.05 14.93 -7.35
C GLU A 114 4.45 14.36 -7.07
N GLY A 115 4.85 13.33 -7.82
CA GLY A 115 6.12 12.64 -7.64
C GLY A 115 6.17 11.62 -6.50
N VAL A 116 5.10 11.42 -5.73
CA VAL A 116 5.02 10.35 -4.74
C VAL A 116 5.14 9.00 -5.43
N LEU A 117 5.97 8.14 -4.88
CA LEU A 117 6.16 6.76 -5.33
C LEU A 117 5.40 5.82 -4.39
N LEU A 118 4.71 4.83 -4.93
CA LEU A 118 4.09 3.79 -4.14
C LEU A 118 4.09 2.45 -4.87
N MET A 119 4.01 1.37 -4.08
CA MET A 119 3.88 0.01 -4.59
C MET A 119 2.50 -0.50 -4.23
N THR A 120 1.68 -0.79 -5.23
CA THR A 120 0.33 -1.34 -5.04
C THR A 120 0.02 -2.36 -6.13
N PRO A 121 -0.80 -3.38 -5.85
CA PRO A 121 -1.22 -4.35 -6.87
C PRO A 121 -2.35 -3.84 -7.75
N PHE A 122 -2.95 -2.67 -7.44
CA PHE A 122 -4.13 -2.16 -8.13
C PHE A 122 -3.96 -0.69 -8.49
N SER A 123 -4.53 -0.29 -9.63
CA SER A 123 -4.73 1.11 -9.98
C SER A 123 -6.12 1.28 -10.61
N ALA A 124 -6.85 2.29 -10.14
CA ALA A 124 -8.14 2.67 -10.74
C ALA A 124 -7.97 3.32 -12.13
N ASP A 125 -6.76 3.74 -12.48
CA ASP A 125 -6.42 4.33 -13.78
C ASP A 125 -5.99 3.27 -14.80
N ASP A 126 -5.82 2.01 -14.40
CA ASP A 126 -5.47 0.90 -15.30
C ASP A 126 -6.71 0.47 -16.11
N GLU A 127 -6.58 0.47 -17.43
CA GLU A 127 -7.67 0.13 -18.36
C GLU A 127 -8.26 -1.27 -18.10
N LYS A 128 -7.46 -2.23 -17.64
CA LYS A 128 -7.92 -3.58 -17.26
C LYS A 128 -8.97 -3.58 -16.16
N ASN A 129 -8.99 -2.55 -15.31
CA ASN A 129 -9.88 -2.42 -14.16
C ASN A 129 -11.12 -1.56 -14.46
N ALA A 130 -11.27 -1.04 -15.69
CA ALA A 130 -12.29 -0.04 -16.05
C ALA A 130 -13.73 -0.47 -15.72
N ASP A 131 -14.07 -1.74 -15.95
CA ASP A 131 -15.42 -2.25 -15.69
C ASP A 131 -15.73 -2.29 -14.18
N PHE A 132 -14.77 -2.75 -13.37
CA PHE A 132 -14.89 -2.73 -11.91
C PHE A 132 -14.99 -1.29 -11.37
N VAL A 133 -14.10 -0.41 -11.83
CA VAL A 133 -14.08 1.01 -11.42
C VAL A 133 -15.41 1.68 -11.76
N LYS A 134 -15.95 1.40 -12.96
CA LYS A 134 -17.24 1.94 -13.36
C LYS A 134 -18.37 1.43 -12.47
N ALA A 135 -18.44 0.11 -12.24
CA ALA A 135 -19.49 -0.51 -11.42
C ALA A 135 -19.45 0.01 -9.97
N TYR A 136 -18.25 0.19 -9.42
CA TYR A 136 -18.05 0.71 -8.08
C TYR A 136 -18.52 2.18 -7.98
N LYS A 137 -18.12 3.02 -8.95
CA LYS A 137 -18.56 4.41 -9.02
C LYS A 137 -20.08 4.55 -9.16
N ASP A 138 -20.68 3.71 -9.99
CA ASP A 138 -22.15 3.73 -10.19
C ASP A 138 -22.90 3.35 -8.89
N ALA A 139 -22.30 2.50 -8.03
CA ALA A 139 -22.91 2.03 -6.80
C ALA A 139 -22.67 2.94 -5.58
N TYR A 140 -21.50 3.57 -5.49
CA TYR A 140 -21.05 4.26 -4.28
C TYR A 140 -20.69 5.73 -4.47
N ASP A 141 -20.69 6.23 -5.72
CA ASP A 141 -20.26 7.61 -6.08
C ASP A 141 -18.80 7.92 -5.67
N GLU A 142 -17.96 6.88 -5.57
CA GLU A 142 -16.56 6.96 -5.16
C GLU A 142 -15.65 6.21 -6.14
N THR A 143 -14.39 6.63 -6.23
CA THR A 143 -13.36 5.87 -6.96
C THR A 143 -12.82 4.77 -6.05
N PRO A 144 -12.86 3.48 -6.48
CA PRO A 144 -12.29 2.41 -5.67
C PRO A 144 -10.77 2.54 -5.56
N ASN A 145 -10.25 2.17 -4.40
CA ASN A 145 -8.83 1.96 -4.17
C ASN A 145 -8.51 0.46 -4.12
N GLN A 146 -7.26 0.08 -3.84
CA GLN A 146 -6.85 -1.32 -3.75
C GLN A 146 -7.66 -2.11 -2.71
N PHE A 147 -8.06 -1.50 -1.59
CA PHE A 147 -8.78 -2.21 -0.54
C PHE A 147 -10.16 -2.71 -1.01
N ALA A 148 -10.82 -1.92 -1.87
CA ALA A 148 -12.05 -2.35 -2.52
C ALA A 148 -11.80 -3.50 -3.51
N ALA A 149 -10.71 -3.45 -4.27
CA ALA A 149 -10.31 -4.50 -5.20
C ALA A 149 -9.89 -5.78 -4.45
N ASP A 150 -9.13 -5.66 -3.37
CA ASP A 150 -8.75 -6.80 -2.52
C ASP A 150 -9.98 -7.49 -1.91
N ALA A 151 -10.95 -6.70 -1.41
CA ALA A 151 -12.19 -7.24 -0.87
C ALA A 151 -13.00 -8.00 -1.94
N TYR A 152 -13.05 -7.46 -3.16
CA TYR A 152 -13.68 -8.13 -4.30
C TYR A 152 -12.98 -9.46 -4.61
N ASP A 153 -11.66 -9.45 -4.72
CA ASP A 153 -10.86 -10.66 -4.99
C ASP A 153 -11.01 -11.70 -3.87
N CYS A 154 -11.08 -11.28 -2.60
CA CYS A 154 -11.32 -12.17 -1.46
C CYS A 154 -12.64 -12.95 -1.61
N VAL A 155 -13.73 -12.26 -1.99
CA VAL A 155 -15.02 -12.93 -2.19
C VAL A 155 -14.93 -13.94 -3.32
N HIS A 156 -14.32 -13.58 -4.45
CA HIS A 156 -14.14 -14.50 -5.58
C HIS A 156 -13.27 -15.69 -5.22
N ALA A 157 -12.18 -15.50 -4.46
CA ALA A 157 -11.32 -16.59 -4.02
C ALA A 157 -12.06 -17.58 -3.10
N ILE A 158 -12.88 -17.06 -2.17
CA ILE A 158 -13.67 -17.89 -1.26
C ILE A 158 -14.71 -18.71 -2.05
N VAL A 159 -15.43 -18.10 -2.98
CA VAL A 159 -16.44 -18.80 -3.82
C VAL A 159 -15.77 -19.87 -4.66
N GLU A 160 -14.66 -19.56 -5.32
CA GLU A 160 -13.89 -20.52 -6.14
C GLU A 160 -13.40 -21.72 -5.30
N ALA A 161 -12.92 -21.46 -4.07
CA ALA A 161 -12.47 -22.52 -3.17
C ALA A 161 -13.62 -23.43 -2.73
N ILE A 162 -14.78 -22.85 -2.41
CA ILE A 162 -16.01 -23.58 -2.04
C ILE A 162 -16.44 -24.47 -3.19
N ASP A 163 -16.55 -23.93 -4.39
CA ASP A 163 -17.02 -24.65 -5.58
C ASP A 163 -16.08 -25.81 -5.94
N LYS A 164 -14.77 -25.55 -5.98
CA LYS A 164 -13.77 -26.57 -6.31
C LYS A 164 -13.68 -27.71 -5.29
N ALA A 165 -13.85 -27.40 -4.02
CA ALA A 165 -13.77 -28.38 -2.94
C ALA A 165 -15.12 -29.05 -2.64
N GLY A 166 -16.23 -28.57 -3.22
CA GLY A 166 -17.58 -29.07 -2.94
C GLY A 166 -18.00 -28.89 -1.48
N ILE A 167 -17.63 -27.75 -0.88
CA ILE A 167 -17.91 -27.45 0.52
C ILE A 167 -19.41 -27.13 0.69
N ASP A 168 -20.07 -27.80 1.66
CA ASP A 168 -21.46 -27.51 2.00
C ASP A 168 -21.54 -26.21 2.79
N ILE A 169 -21.98 -25.13 2.15
CA ILE A 169 -22.14 -23.80 2.76
C ILE A 169 -23.30 -23.70 3.77
N THR A 170 -24.14 -24.75 3.91
CA THR A 170 -25.20 -24.79 4.93
C THR A 170 -24.69 -25.29 6.29
N ALA A 171 -23.48 -25.84 6.33
CA ALA A 171 -22.82 -26.26 7.56
C ALA A 171 -22.34 -25.04 8.38
N ASP A 172 -22.05 -25.26 9.67
CA ASP A 172 -21.48 -24.22 10.52
C ASP A 172 -20.12 -23.75 10.01
N GLY A 173 -19.87 -22.45 9.98
CA GLY A 173 -18.62 -21.87 9.50
C GLY A 173 -17.36 -22.43 10.19
N ALA A 174 -17.45 -22.78 11.47
CA ALA A 174 -16.36 -23.42 12.20
C ALA A 174 -16.03 -24.81 11.67
N ASP A 175 -17.04 -25.56 11.22
CA ASP A 175 -16.85 -26.92 10.69
C ASP A 175 -16.18 -26.92 9.30
N ILE A 176 -16.46 -25.92 8.48
CA ILE A 176 -15.91 -25.80 7.11
C ILE A 176 -14.60 -25.04 7.03
N ALA A 177 -14.22 -24.26 8.03
CA ALA A 177 -13.06 -23.36 7.99
C ALA A 177 -11.74 -24.09 7.62
N GLY A 178 -11.52 -25.27 8.19
CA GLY A 178 -10.33 -26.08 7.93
C GLY A 178 -10.24 -26.61 6.49
N ASP A 179 -11.36 -26.99 5.90
CA ASP A 179 -11.42 -27.49 4.54
C ASP A 179 -11.36 -26.33 3.53
N LEU A 180 -11.98 -25.19 3.85
CA LEU A 180 -11.85 -23.96 3.07
C LEU A 180 -10.39 -23.50 3.01
N ALA A 181 -9.68 -23.45 4.15
CA ALA A 181 -8.27 -23.07 4.19
C ALA A 181 -7.37 -24.02 3.37
N LYS A 182 -7.67 -25.32 3.34
CA LYS A 182 -6.96 -26.27 2.48
C LYS A 182 -7.29 -26.07 0.99
N ALA A 183 -8.53 -25.72 0.67
CA ALA A 183 -8.97 -25.45 -0.70
C ALA A 183 -8.33 -24.17 -1.23
N MET A 184 -8.31 -23.11 -0.44
CA MET A 184 -7.67 -21.83 -0.77
C MET A 184 -6.21 -22.00 -1.23
N ARG A 185 -5.43 -22.87 -0.58
CA ARG A 185 -4.03 -23.14 -0.96
C ARG A 185 -3.87 -23.93 -2.28
N LYS A 186 -4.96 -24.36 -2.90
CA LYS A 186 -4.96 -25.15 -4.14
C LYS A 186 -5.59 -24.42 -5.32
N ILE A 187 -6.16 -23.27 -5.08
CA ILE A 187 -6.73 -22.45 -6.14
C ILE A 187 -5.70 -21.43 -6.65
N LYS A 188 -5.99 -20.95 -7.84
CA LYS A 188 -5.36 -19.84 -8.49
C LYS A 188 -6.46 -19.01 -9.12
N ILE A 189 -6.49 -17.73 -8.85
CA ILE A 189 -7.47 -16.82 -9.44
C ILE A 189 -6.77 -15.68 -10.17
N GLU A 190 -7.38 -15.23 -11.25
CA GLU A 190 -7.04 -13.98 -11.92
C GLU A 190 -7.94 -12.90 -11.33
N GLY A 191 -7.39 -12.13 -10.37
CA GLY A 191 -8.11 -11.08 -9.67
C GLY A 191 -7.85 -9.69 -10.26
N LEU A 192 -8.53 -8.70 -9.72
CA LEU A 192 -8.28 -7.29 -10.00
C LEU A 192 -6.89 -6.85 -9.55
N THR A 193 -6.39 -7.46 -8.46
CA THR A 193 -5.09 -7.18 -7.88
C THR A 193 -3.97 -8.07 -8.43
N GLY A 194 -4.26 -8.87 -9.45
CA GLY A 194 -3.32 -9.74 -10.15
C GLY A 194 -3.65 -11.22 -10.04
N GLU A 195 -2.69 -12.05 -10.44
CA GLU A 195 -2.77 -13.48 -10.24
C GLU A 195 -2.50 -13.82 -8.78
N LEU A 196 -3.46 -14.47 -8.12
CA LEU A 196 -3.38 -14.79 -6.70
C LEU A 196 -3.22 -16.29 -6.50
N THR A 197 -2.19 -16.67 -5.75
CA THR A 197 -1.95 -18.01 -5.23
C THR A 197 -1.62 -17.93 -3.74
N TRP A 198 -1.69 -19.04 -3.03
CA TRP A 198 -1.42 -19.08 -1.59
C TRP A 198 -0.36 -20.15 -1.29
N ASN A 199 0.65 -19.77 -0.49
CA ASN A 199 1.66 -20.70 -0.02
C ASN A 199 1.13 -21.61 1.11
N ASP A 200 1.98 -22.52 1.60
CA ASP A 200 1.62 -23.49 2.65
C ASP A 200 1.27 -22.83 3.99
N GLU A 201 1.78 -21.62 4.26
CA GLU A 201 1.44 -20.82 5.43
C GLU A 201 0.14 -20.04 5.26
N GLY A 202 -0.47 -20.07 4.06
CA GLY A 202 -1.70 -19.35 3.75
C GLY A 202 -1.48 -17.87 3.39
N GLN A 203 -0.25 -17.47 3.12
CA GLN A 203 0.05 -16.14 2.65
C GLN A 203 -0.21 -16.05 1.15
N VAL A 204 -0.81 -14.95 0.72
CA VAL A 204 -1.04 -14.70 -0.70
C VAL A 204 0.28 -14.31 -1.39
N GLU A 205 0.51 -14.88 -2.55
CA GLU A 205 1.59 -14.50 -3.46
C GLU A 205 0.97 -13.71 -4.62
N LYS A 206 1.27 -12.42 -4.66
CA LYS A 206 0.83 -11.53 -5.74
C LYS A 206 1.92 -10.49 -6.06
N PRO A 207 2.09 -10.10 -7.34
CA PRO A 207 3.05 -9.08 -7.69
C PRO A 207 2.58 -7.71 -7.20
N ALA A 208 3.54 -6.86 -6.82
CA ALA A 208 3.30 -5.43 -6.64
C ALA A 208 3.85 -4.67 -7.85
N THR A 209 3.15 -3.62 -8.27
CA THR A 209 3.59 -2.70 -9.31
C THR A 209 4.00 -1.38 -8.67
N ALA A 210 5.13 -0.83 -9.12
CA ALA A 210 5.54 0.50 -8.71
C ALA A 210 4.80 1.55 -9.55
N TYR A 211 4.26 2.55 -8.88
CA TYR A 211 3.61 3.70 -9.50
C TYR A 211 4.25 4.99 -9.03
N VAL A 212 4.19 6.00 -9.87
CA VAL A 212 4.43 7.39 -9.53
C VAL A 212 3.14 8.18 -9.73
N ILE A 213 2.85 9.09 -8.82
CA ILE A 213 1.72 10.00 -8.98
C ILE A 213 2.15 11.15 -9.90
N GLN A 214 1.45 11.32 -11.03
CA GLN A 214 1.66 12.39 -12.00
C GLN A 214 0.31 12.92 -12.48
N ASP A 215 0.14 14.24 -12.47
CA ASP A 215 -1.11 14.89 -12.90
C ASP A 215 -2.37 14.31 -12.21
N GLY A 216 -2.24 13.93 -10.93
CA GLY A 216 -3.33 13.34 -10.14
C GLY A 216 -3.71 11.91 -10.52
N LYS A 217 -2.81 11.14 -11.15
CA LYS A 217 -3.00 9.74 -11.56
C LYS A 217 -1.84 8.85 -11.14
N TYR A 218 -2.13 7.57 -10.96
CA TYR A 218 -1.12 6.54 -10.78
C TYR A 218 -0.58 6.08 -12.12
N ILE A 219 0.67 6.43 -12.42
CA ILE A 219 1.37 6.04 -13.66
C ILE A 219 2.37 4.95 -13.30
N ALA A 220 2.33 3.81 -13.99
CA ALA A 220 3.30 2.73 -13.78
C ALA A 220 4.72 3.22 -14.02
N ALA A 221 5.65 2.95 -13.08
CA ALA A 221 7.02 3.46 -13.07
C ALA A 221 8.01 2.56 -13.83
#